data_3dcdeb83623b789b16416a5f9276b204
#
_entry.id   3dcdeb83623b789b16416a5f9276b204
#
_cell.length_a   1.000
_cell.length_b   1.000
_cell.length_c   1.000
_cell.angle_alpha   90.00
_cell.angle_beta   90.00
_cell.angle_gamma   90.00
#
_symmetry.space_group_name_H-M   'P 1'
#
loop_
_entity.id
_entity.type
_entity.pdbx_description
1 polymer ?
#
loop_
_entity_poly.entity_id
_entity_poly.type
_entity_poly.pdbx_seq_one_letter_code
_entity_poly.pdbx_strand_id
1 'polypeptide(L)'
;MAGGFGMKSLSAYSIKKALRNPEARRILIGIETYNATAIDKMSNHYAHILGEHLGIAKLGNSDAHIVEAIGLGATEFEGQTAKDLLNAIRYGTTSVHKKKEWNSVRILGSWAVNYVGRAFTWPANPA
;
A
#
# COMPACT_ATOMS: atom_id res chain seq x y z
N MET A 1 -11.70 28.23 -3.35
CA MET A 1 -11.34 26.91 -3.90
C MET A 1 -10.24 26.33 -3.01
N ALA A 2 -10.57 25.48 -2.06
CA ALA A 2 -9.61 24.82 -1.18
C ALA A 2 -9.19 23.51 -1.84
N GLY A 3 -7.97 23.47 -2.38
CA GLY A 3 -7.33 22.25 -2.90
C GLY A 3 -6.91 21.38 -1.73
N GLY A 4 -7.79 20.46 -1.32
CA GLY A 4 -7.45 19.45 -0.33
C GLY A 4 -6.41 18.49 -0.92
N PHE A 5 -5.29 18.36 -0.25
CA PHE A 5 -4.34 17.25 -0.43
C PHE A 5 -5.01 15.95 0.03
N GLY A 6 -6.02 15.48 -0.71
CA GLY A 6 -6.63 14.18 -0.48
C GLY A 6 -5.88 13.15 -1.32
N MET A 7 -5.15 12.25 -0.69
CA MET A 7 -4.72 11.03 -1.37
C MET A 7 -5.98 10.33 -1.89
N LYS A 8 -6.10 10.27 -3.23
CA LYS A 8 -7.26 9.67 -3.89
C LYS A 8 -7.12 8.16 -3.82
N SER A 9 -7.61 7.57 -2.75
CA SER A 9 -7.81 6.11 -2.69
C SER A 9 -9.04 5.71 -3.51
N LEU A 10 -9.01 4.52 -4.10
CA LEU A 10 -10.18 3.96 -4.76
C LEU A 10 -11.28 3.70 -3.74
N SER A 11 -12.49 4.16 -4.00
CA SER A 11 -13.62 3.89 -3.12
C SER A 11 -14.06 2.42 -3.23
N ALA A 12 -14.60 1.87 -2.14
CA ALA A 12 -15.19 0.53 -2.14
C ALA A 12 -16.27 0.36 -3.22
N TYR A 13 -17.02 1.42 -3.49
CA TYR A 13 -18.02 1.43 -4.57
C TYR A 13 -17.38 1.26 -5.95
N SER A 14 -16.29 1.98 -6.22
CA SER A 14 -15.57 1.89 -7.51
C SER A 14 -15.00 0.51 -7.74
N ILE A 15 -14.41 -0.11 -6.71
CA ILE A 15 -13.88 -1.47 -6.76
C ILE A 15 -15.00 -2.48 -7.00
N LYS A 16 -16.09 -2.42 -6.24
CA LYS A 16 -17.24 -3.30 -6.43
C LYS A 16 -17.89 -3.13 -7.81
N LYS A 17 -17.95 -1.91 -8.33
CA LYS A 17 -18.43 -1.63 -9.69
C LYS A 17 -17.51 -2.25 -10.75
N ALA A 18 -16.19 -2.12 -10.60
CA ALA A 18 -15.21 -2.73 -11.50
C ALA A 18 -15.37 -4.25 -11.52
N LEU A 19 -15.50 -4.89 -10.37
CA LEU A 19 -15.64 -6.35 -10.25
C LEU A 19 -16.96 -6.91 -10.83
N ARG A 20 -17.93 -6.07 -11.18
CA ARG A 20 -19.13 -6.48 -11.95
C ARG A 20 -18.82 -6.67 -13.43
N ASN A 21 -17.75 -6.04 -13.94
CA ASN A 21 -17.28 -6.25 -15.31
C ASN A 21 -16.48 -7.56 -15.35
N PRO A 22 -16.84 -8.56 -16.20
CA PRO A 22 -16.14 -9.84 -16.29
C PRO A 22 -14.66 -9.72 -16.65
N GLU A 23 -14.31 -8.77 -17.52
CA GLU A 23 -12.91 -8.54 -17.90
C GLU A 23 -12.10 -7.93 -16.75
N ALA A 24 -12.64 -6.91 -16.07
CA ALA A 24 -11.99 -6.32 -14.91
C ALA A 24 -11.82 -7.36 -13.80
N ARG A 25 -12.83 -8.21 -13.55
CA ARG A 25 -12.75 -9.30 -12.58
C ARG A 25 -11.66 -10.31 -12.90
N ARG A 26 -11.37 -10.55 -14.19
CA ARG A 26 -10.30 -11.47 -14.60
C ARG A 26 -8.91 -10.94 -14.34
N ILE A 27 -8.72 -9.62 -14.38
CA ILE A 27 -7.41 -8.96 -14.20
C ILE A 27 -7.19 -8.41 -12.79
N LEU A 28 -8.26 -8.03 -12.07
CA LEU A 28 -8.19 -7.54 -10.68
C LEU A 28 -8.13 -8.74 -9.73
N ILE A 29 -6.93 -9.27 -9.51
CA ILE A 29 -6.71 -10.50 -8.74
C ILE A 29 -6.29 -10.26 -7.28
N GLY A 30 -6.01 -9.02 -6.91
CA GLY A 30 -5.62 -8.67 -5.54
C GLY A 30 -5.88 -7.21 -5.21
N ILE A 31 -5.89 -6.92 -3.92
CA ILE A 31 -6.08 -5.57 -3.37
C ILE A 31 -5.12 -5.34 -2.21
N GLU A 32 -4.53 -4.15 -2.15
CA GLU A 32 -3.79 -3.72 -0.98
C GLU A 32 -4.75 -3.50 0.19
N THR A 33 -4.55 -4.25 1.26
CA THR A 33 -5.35 -4.16 2.48
C THR A 33 -4.57 -3.62 3.67
N TYR A 34 -3.27 -3.44 3.51
CA TYR A 34 -2.40 -2.88 4.53
C TYR A 34 -1.24 -2.07 3.93
N ASN A 35 -1.16 -0.82 4.33
CA ASN A 35 -0.06 0.09 4.05
C ASN A 35 0.54 0.54 5.39
N ALA A 36 1.81 0.18 5.64
CA ALA A 36 2.44 0.42 6.94
C ALA A 36 2.69 1.90 7.23
N THR A 37 2.86 2.73 6.20
CA THR A 37 3.09 4.17 6.34
C THR A 37 1.82 5.00 6.21
N ALA A 38 0.66 4.37 6.01
CA ALA A 38 -0.61 5.07 5.97
C ALA A 38 -0.81 5.89 7.26
N ILE A 39 -1.01 7.19 7.08
CA ILE A 39 -1.24 8.13 8.18
C ILE A 39 -2.59 7.83 8.85
N ASP A 40 -3.57 7.49 8.03
CA ASP A 40 -4.91 7.11 8.47
C ASP A 40 -5.01 5.60 8.66
N LYS A 41 -4.93 5.17 9.92
CA LYS A 41 -5.09 3.76 10.31
C LYS A 41 -6.48 3.20 9.97
N MET A 42 -7.50 4.05 9.87
CA MET A 42 -8.85 3.65 9.51
C MET A 42 -8.92 3.15 8.06
N SER A 43 -8.12 3.73 7.16
CA SER A 43 -8.02 3.26 5.76
C SER A 43 -7.59 1.80 5.69
N ASN A 44 -6.59 1.38 6.46
CA ASN A 44 -6.17 -0.01 6.55
C ASN A 44 -7.28 -0.93 7.09
N HIS A 45 -8.03 -0.45 8.10
CA HIS A 45 -9.14 -1.22 8.67
C HIS A 45 -10.25 -1.43 7.64
N TYR A 46 -10.68 -0.39 6.94
CA TYR A 46 -11.70 -0.50 5.90
C TYR A 46 -11.23 -1.31 4.69
N ALA A 47 -9.96 -1.16 4.29
CA ALA A 47 -9.38 -1.96 3.21
C ALA A 47 -9.34 -3.45 3.58
N HIS A 48 -9.03 -3.77 4.84
CA HIS A 48 -9.05 -5.15 5.32
C HIS A 48 -10.46 -5.74 5.26
N ILE A 49 -11.46 -5.06 5.81
CA ILE A 49 -12.87 -5.50 5.75
C ILE A 49 -13.31 -5.69 4.30
N LEU A 50 -12.96 -4.75 3.42
CA LEU A 50 -13.28 -4.85 2.01
C LEU A 50 -12.63 -6.06 1.37
N GLY A 51 -11.34 -6.31 1.64
CA GLY A 51 -10.59 -7.47 1.15
C GLY A 51 -11.24 -8.80 1.54
N GLU A 52 -11.73 -8.92 2.77
CA GLU A 52 -12.46 -10.13 3.22
C GLU A 52 -13.73 -10.38 2.39
N HIS A 53 -14.43 -9.33 1.98
CA HIS A 53 -15.68 -9.44 1.23
C HIS A 53 -15.51 -9.61 -0.28
N LEU A 54 -14.33 -9.32 -0.83
CA LEU A 54 -14.13 -9.35 -2.29
C LEU A 54 -13.71 -10.74 -2.81
N GLY A 55 -13.19 -11.60 -1.95
CA GLY A 55 -12.71 -12.93 -2.33
C GLY A 55 -11.52 -12.88 -3.32
N ILE A 56 -10.68 -11.85 -3.24
CA ILE A 56 -9.43 -11.68 -4.00
C ILE A 56 -8.25 -11.58 -3.05
N ALA A 57 -7.03 -11.75 -3.57
CA ALA A 57 -5.82 -11.73 -2.74
C ALA A 57 -5.69 -10.44 -1.94
N LYS A 58 -5.25 -10.56 -0.69
CA LYS A 58 -4.94 -9.45 0.21
C LYS A 58 -3.44 -9.21 0.21
N LEU A 59 -3.05 -7.99 -0.07
CA LEU A 59 -1.66 -7.59 -0.17
C LEU A 59 -1.33 -6.56 0.91
N GLY A 60 -0.13 -6.66 1.45
CA GLY A 60 0.44 -5.68 2.36
C GLY A 60 1.74 -5.14 1.81
N ASN A 61 2.00 -3.87 2.07
CA ASN A 61 3.29 -3.25 1.75
C ASN A 61 3.68 -2.21 2.79
N SER A 62 4.94 -1.78 2.72
CA SER A 62 5.46 -0.74 3.60
C SER A 62 5.21 0.67 3.09
N ASP A 63 5.03 0.86 1.78
CA ASP A 63 5.00 2.17 1.13
C ASP A 63 6.16 3.08 1.60
N ALA A 64 7.36 2.47 1.69
CA ALA A 64 8.49 3.05 2.36
C ALA A 64 9.08 4.22 1.58
N HIS A 65 9.08 5.41 2.18
CA HIS A 65 9.73 6.62 1.68
C HIS A 65 11.05 6.91 2.41
N ILE A 66 11.36 6.13 3.43
CA ILE A 66 12.60 6.15 4.21
C ILE A 66 13.07 4.71 4.46
N VAL A 67 14.37 4.52 4.66
CA VAL A 67 14.98 3.19 4.81
C VAL A 67 14.36 2.42 5.99
N GLU A 68 14.10 3.10 7.08
CA GLU A 68 13.55 2.54 8.31
C GLU A 68 12.12 1.99 8.14
N ALA A 69 11.41 2.43 7.12
CA ALA A 69 10.05 1.95 6.84
C ALA A 69 10.03 0.68 5.99
N ILE A 70 11.17 0.30 5.39
CA ILE A 70 11.25 -0.91 4.56
C ILE A 70 10.92 -2.15 5.41
N GLY A 71 9.99 -2.97 4.91
CA GLY A 71 9.59 -4.22 5.54
C GLY A 71 8.66 -4.07 6.77
N LEU A 72 8.13 -2.88 7.06
CA LEU A 72 7.12 -2.70 8.11
C LEU A 72 5.77 -3.30 7.76
N GLY A 73 5.49 -3.43 6.48
CA GLY A 73 4.40 -4.16 5.91
C GLY A 73 4.90 -4.97 4.72
N ALA A 74 4.42 -6.18 4.58
CA ALA A 74 4.79 -7.07 3.49
C ALA A 74 3.64 -8.03 3.16
N THR A 75 3.73 -8.63 1.99
CA THR A 75 2.88 -9.76 1.58
C THR A 75 3.65 -11.04 1.79
N GLU A 76 3.08 -11.96 2.54
CA GLU A 76 3.60 -13.31 2.72
C GLU A 76 2.91 -14.29 1.77
N PHE A 77 3.65 -15.24 1.26
CA PHE A 77 3.16 -16.30 0.40
C PHE A 77 4.03 -17.54 0.55
N GLU A 78 3.50 -18.71 0.19
CA GLU A 78 4.25 -19.94 0.14
C GLU A 78 5.07 -20.02 -1.15
N GLY A 79 6.40 -20.23 -1.02
CA GLY A 79 7.33 -20.32 -2.14
C GLY A 79 8.46 -19.29 -2.06
N GLN A 80 9.27 -19.23 -3.11
CA GLN A 80 10.50 -18.42 -3.14
C GLN A 80 10.69 -17.64 -4.45
N THR A 81 9.79 -17.81 -5.41
CA THR A 81 9.92 -17.21 -6.75
C THR A 81 8.81 -16.21 -7.03
N ALA A 82 9.04 -15.31 -8.00
CA ALA A 82 8.00 -14.41 -8.49
C ALA A 82 6.78 -15.15 -9.07
N LYS A 83 7.00 -16.37 -9.60
CA LYS A 83 5.92 -17.22 -10.10
C LYS A 83 5.06 -17.74 -8.96
N ASP A 84 5.67 -18.12 -7.84
CA ASP A 84 4.95 -18.57 -6.65
C ASP A 84 4.10 -17.43 -6.07
N LEU A 85 4.67 -16.22 -5.98
CA LEU A 85 3.92 -15.02 -5.57
C LEU A 85 2.72 -14.77 -6.50
N LEU A 86 2.92 -14.81 -7.82
CA LEU A 86 1.83 -14.61 -8.78
C LEU A 86 0.73 -15.66 -8.61
N ASN A 87 1.11 -16.92 -8.38
CA ASN A 87 0.16 -17.99 -8.13
C ASN A 87 -0.58 -17.76 -6.81
N ALA A 88 0.13 -17.41 -5.73
CA ALA A 88 -0.49 -17.10 -4.45
C ALA A 88 -1.51 -15.96 -4.56
N ILE A 89 -1.20 -14.91 -5.34
CA ILE A 89 -2.14 -13.82 -5.63
C ILE A 89 -3.36 -14.34 -6.40
N ARG A 90 -3.16 -15.14 -7.45
CA ARG A 90 -4.25 -15.70 -8.25
C ARG A 90 -5.20 -16.60 -7.46
N TYR A 91 -4.66 -17.37 -6.54
CA TYR A 91 -5.42 -18.30 -5.70
C TYR A 91 -5.89 -17.69 -4.37
N GLY A 92 -5.52 -16.43 -4.08
CA GLY A 92 -5.90 -15.74 -2.86
C GLY A 92 -5.26 -16.34 -1.59
N THR A 93 -4.11 -17.00 -1.72
CA THR A 93 -3.38 -17.64 -0.60
C THR A 93 -2.32 -16.75 0.03
N THR A 94 -2.32 -15.48 -0.30
CA THR A 94 -1.43 -14.49 0.33
C THR A 94 -1.94 -14.09 1.71
N SER A 95 -1.02 -13.77 2.62
CA SER A 95 -1.28 -13.15 3.91
C SER A 95 -0.55 -11.81 4.05
N VAL A 96 -1.03 -10.98 4.98
CA VAL A 96 -0.45 -9.67 5.24
C VAL A 96 0.42 -9.74 6.48
N HIS A 97 1.71 -9.53 6.30
CA HIS A 97 2.64 -9.38 7.42
C HIS A 97 2.64 -7.93 7.92
N LYS A 98 2.42 -7.76 9.23
CA LYS A 98 2.46 -6.48 9.93
C LYS A 98 3.60 -6.53 10.94
N LYS A 99 4.68 -5.82 10.68
CA LYS A 99 5.72 -5.68 11.69
C LYS A 99 5.19 -4.75 12.79
N LYS A 100 5.50 -5.10 14.05
CA LYS A 100 5.05 -4.42 15.27
C LYS A 100 5.08 -2.90 15.13
N GLU A 101 4.03 -2.25 15.63
CA GLU A 101 3.66 -0.85 15.47
C GLU A 101 4.83 0.14 15.45
N TRP A 102 4.96 0.83 14.36
CA TRP A 102 5.84 1.97 14.22
C TRP A 102 5.04 3.26 14.49
N ASN A 103 5.69 4.19 15.16
CA ASN A 103 5.09 5.51 15.41
C ASN A 103 5.08 6.34 14.11
N SER A 104 3.91 6.48 13.51
CA SER A 104 3.71 7.23 12.25
C SER A 104 4.24 8.67 12.32
N VAL A 105 4.23 9.28 13.51
CA VAL A 105 4.77 10.63 13.74
C VAL A 105 6.28 10.66 13.53
N ARG A 106 7.01 9.62 13.94
CA ARG A 106 8.46 9.52 13.76
C ARG A 106 8.83 9.35 12.28
N ILE A 107 8.04 8.55 11.54
CA ILE A 107 8.22 8.39 10.09
C ILE A 107 7.98 9.72 9.38
N LEU A 108 6.89 10.41 9.70
CA LEU A 108 6.56 11.69 9.10
C LEU A 108 7.63 12.74 9.39
N GLY A 109 8.15 12.79 10.63
CA GLY A 109 9.24 13.68 11.01
C GLY A 109 10.53 13.39 10.23
N SER A 110 10.95 12.13 10.14
CA SER A 110 12.13 11.73 9.38
C SER A 110 11.97 12.00 7.88
N TRP A 111 10.78 11.76 7.33
CA TRP A 111 10.47 12.06 5.93
C TRP A 111 10.54 13.56 5.66
N ALA A 112 9.95 14.40 6.52
CA ALA A 112 9.97 15.84 6.38
C ALA A 112 11.39 16.41 6.44
N VAL A 113 12.22 15.94 7.37
CA VAL A 113 13.63 16.34 7.49
C VAL A 113 14.42 15.94 6.24
N ASN A 114 14.25 14.73 5.74
CA ASN A 114 14.93 14.26 4.52
C ASN A 114 14.47 15.00 3.27
N TYR A 115 13.18 15.32 3.15
CA TYR A 115 12.63 16.06 2.02
C TYR A 115 13.12 17.50 2.00
N VAL A 116 13.05 18.19 3.14
CA VAL A 116 13.56 19.57 3.30
C VAL A 116 15.08 19.61 3.09
N GLY A 117 15.82 18.67 3.67
CA GLY A 117 17.28 18.58 3.48
C GLY A 117 17.67 18.43 2.02
N ARG A 118 16.97 17.62 1.24
CA ARG A 118 17.21 17.47 -0.20
C ARG A 118 16.84 18.70 -1.01
N ALA A 119 15.80 19.43 -0.64
CA ALA A 119 15.40 20.67 -1.31
C ALA A 119 16.48 21.75 -1.18
N PHE A 120 17.23 21.77 -0.08
CA PHE A 120 18.33 22.71 0.15
C PHE A 120 19.70 22.26 -0.43
N THR A 121 19.86 20.96 -0.73
CA THR A 121 21.12 20.40 -1.24
C THR A 121 21.08 20.09 -2.73
N TRP A 122 19.98 20.38 -3.44
CA TRP A 122 19.92 20.24 -4.89
C TRP A 122 20.92 21.22 -5.52
N PRO A 123 21.98 20.75 -6.21
CA PRO A 123 22.90 21.65 -6.87
C PRO A 123 22.13 22.46 -7.92
N ALA A 124 22.23 23.78 -7.83
CA ALA A 124 21.81 24.65 -8.92
C ALA A 124 22.50 24.14 -10.19
N ASN A 125 21.71 23.84 -11.21
CA ASN A 125 22.14 23.28 -12.48
C ASN A 125 23.38 24.05 -12.99
N PRO A 126 24.54 23.44 -13.21
CA PRO A 126 25.62 24.11 -13.92
C PRO A 126 25.18 24.29 -15.37
N ALA A 127 25.14 25.54 -15.79
CA ALA A 127 24.90 25.93 -17.18
C ALA A 127 25.95 25.34 -18.11
#